data_4e383de9811e201da873d15845f830bc
#
_entry.id   4e383de9811e201da873d15845f830bc
#
_cell.length_a   1.000
_cell.length_b   1.000
_cell.length_c   1.000
_cell.angle_alpha   90.00
_cell.angle_beta   90.00
_cell.angle_gamma   90.00
#
_symmetry.space_group_name_H-M   'P 1'
#
loop_
_entity.id
_entity.type
_entity.pdbx_description
1 polymer ?
#
loop_
_entity_poly.entity_id
_entity_poly.type
_entity_poly.pdbx_seq_one_letter_code
_entity_poly.pdbx_strand_id
1 'polypeptide(L)'
;MRLVSFTQPMKNKKEEILQAAEEEFARNGYEGANISRIAKRVGVTHVLLYYHFQNKENLFTEVLQRKIEQFIQSVLPSEGTENLHFMENLDTLITQNFNIMAQNAMLARLLVHETEQMPDLLCDIAHKQYSGYLARLQHTLDKETEAGNIVPTNAERLILTICSLNIMAILVMPAIENLLPEQEQNRQKVQQRRLEENIRYIHGLLTTGIK
;
A
#
# COMPACT_ATOMS: atom_id res chain seq x y z
N MET A 1 -35.86 29.85 21.25
CA MET A 1 -35.83 29.18 19.94
C MET A 1 -34.37 29.15 19.50
N ARG A 2 -33.66 28.02 19.75
CA ARG A 2 -32.25 27.89 19.41
C ARG A 2 -32.18 27.39 17.96
N LEU A 3 -31.65 28.21 17.09
CA LEU A 3 -31.27 27.80 15.73
C LEU A 3 -30.10 26.80 15.85
N VAL A 4 -30.39 25.55 15.60
CA VAL A 4 -29.36 24.50 15.44
C VAL A 4 -28.68 24.75 14.10
N SER A 5 -27.43 25.15 14.17
CA SER A 5 -26.56 25.36 13.02
C SER A 5 -26.34 24.03 12.28
N PHE A 6 -27.05 23.83 11.15
CA PHE A 6 -26.85 22.75 10.20
C PHE A 6 -25.72 23.11 9.21
N THR A 7 -24.49 23.19 9.67
CA THR A 7 -23.32 23.28 8.80
C THR A 7 -22.17 22.45 9.35
N GLN A 8 -22.36 21.12 9.47
CA GLN A 8 -21.19 20.25 9.39
C GLN A 8 -20.82 20.16 7.91
N PRO A 9 -19.53 20.36 7.55
CA PRO A 9 -19.16 20.56 6.16
C PRO A 9 -19.37 19.28 5.34
N MET A 10 -19.97 19.41 4.16
CA MET A 10 -20.19 18.33 3.17
C MET A 10 -18.88 17.58 2.84
N LYS A 11 -17.73 18.18 3.05
CA LYS A 11 -16.39 17.58 2.93
C LYS A 11 -16.18 16.41 3.89
N ASN A 12 -16.78 16.46 5.10
CA ASN A 12 -16.68 15.37 6.08
C ASN A 12 -17.48 14.12 5.64
N LYS A 13 -18.65 14.31 5.01
CA LYS A 13 -19.49 13.18 4.56
C LYS A 13 -18.89 12.42 3.37
N LYS A 14 -18.22 13.10 2.45
CA LYS A 14 -17.49 12.44 1.36
C LYS A 14 -16.41 11.52 1.92
N GLU A 15 -15.68 11.98 2.92
CA GLU A 15 -14.62 11.22 3.57
C GLU A 15 -15.16 9.97 4.30
N GLU A 16 -16.23 10.13 5.06
CA GLU A 16 -16.91 9.01 5.74
C GLU A 16 -17.42 7.96 4.75
N ILE A 17 -17.95 8.38 3.58
CA ILE A 17 -18.37 7.47 2.51
C ILE A 17 -17.17 6.71 1.94
N LEU A 18 -16.07 7.40 1.67
CA LEU A 18 -14.85 6.77 1.14
C LEU A 18 -14.28 5.72 2.09
N GLN A 19 -14.23 6.04 3.40
CA GLN A 19 -13.76 5.09 4.41
C GLN A 19 -14.67 3.86 4.50
N ALA A 20 -15.99 4.04 4.50
CA ALA A 20 -16.94 2.93 4.52
C ALA A 20 -16.89 2.09 3.23
N ALA A 21 -16.66 2.75 2.08
CA ALA A 21 -16.50 2.11 0.79
C ALA A 21 -15.22 1.29 0.73
N GLU A 22 -14.12 1.82 1.27
CA GLU A 22 -12.85 1.08 1.39
C GLU A 22 -13.05 -0.27 2.09
N GLU A 23 -13.70 -0.27 3.26
CA GLU A 23 -13.96 -1.51 3.99
C GLU A 23 -14.89 -2.47 3.24
N GLU A 24 -15.89 -1.93 2.54
CA GLU A 24 -16.84 -2.73 1.77
C GLU A 24 -16.14 -3.38 0.57
N PHE A 25 -15.39 -2.61 -0.21
CA PHE A 25 -14.65 -3.14 -1.36
C PHE A 25 -13.56 -4.12 -0.96
N ALA A 26 -12.82 -3.83 0.09
CA ALA A 26 -11.75 -4.70 0.54
C ALA A 26 -12.24 -6.06 1.08
N ARG A 27 -13.50 -6.14 1.56
CA ARG A 27 -14.11 -7.42 2.01
C ARG A 27 -14.73 -8.21 0.88
N ASN A 28 -15.35 -7.53 -0.07
CA ASN A 28 -16.26 -8.14 -1.04
C ASN A 28 -15.76 -8.01 -2.49
N GLY A 29 -14.63 -7.34 -2.73
CA GLY A 29 -14.17 -6.96 -4.07
C GLY A 29 -15.10 -5.94 -4.73
N TYR A 30 -14.79 -5.54 -5.96
CA TYR A 30 -15.65 -4.62 -6.71
C TYR A 30 -17.03 -5.23 -6.94
N GLU A 31 -17.10 -6.45 -7.49
CA GLU A 31 -18.38 -7.08 -7.87
C GLU A 31 -19.30 -7.33 -6.67
N GLY A 32 -18.78 -7.87 -5.56
CA GLY A 32 -19.55 -8.21 -4.37
C GLY A 32 -19.91 -7.02 -3.46
N ALA A 33 -19.33 -5.86 -3.69
CA ALA A 33 -19.60 -4.67 -2.87
C ALA A 33 -20.96 -4.08 -3.14
N ASN A 34 -21.65 -3.63 -2.07
CA ASN A 34 -23.02 -3.14 -2.11
C ASN A 34 -23.11 -1.68 -1.64
N ILE A 35 -23.48 -0.79 -2.54
CA ILE A 35 -23.65 0.65 -2.29
C ILE A 35 -24.66 0.92 -1.17
N SER A 36 -25.73 0.11 -1.05
CA SER A 36 -26.72 0.24 0.02
C SER A 36 -26.11 -0.02 1.39
N ARG A 37 -25.17 -0.97 1.50
CA ARG A 37 -24.47 -1.23 2.76
C ARG A 37 -23.56 -0.07 3.13
N ILE A 38 -22.87 0.52 2.16
CA ILE A 38 -22.01 1.71 2.35
C ILE A 38 -22.86 2.88 2.86
N ALA A 39 -23.96 3.21 2.15
CA ALA A 39 -24.85 4.32 2.50
C ALA A 39 -25.45 4.13 3.91
N LYS A 40 -25.93 2.91 4.22
CA LYS A 40 -26.49 2.58 5.55
C LYS A 40 -25.45 2.74 6.68
N ARG A 41 -24.22 2.33 6.44
CA ARG A 41 -23.13 2.41 7.44
C ARG A 41 -22.80 3.85 7.85
N VAL A 42 -22.80 4.75 6.86
CA VAL A 42 -22.50 6.19 7.07
C VAL A 42 -23.75 7.01 7.47
N GLY A 43 -24.93 6.40 7.39
CA GLY A 43 -26.21 7.08 7.67
C GLY A 43 -26.55 8.12 6.60
N VAL A 44 -26.22 7.86 5.35
CA VAL A 44 -26.55 8.73 4.21
C VAL A 44 -27.56 8.08 3.28
N THR A 45 -28.25 8.91 2.48
CA THR A 45 -29.12 8.41 1.41
C THR A 45 -28.31 8.00 0.18
N HIS A 46 -28.83 7.10 -0.64
CA HIS A 46 -28.25 6.78 -1.95
C HIS A 46 -28.09 8.00 -2.83
N VAL A 47 -29.04 8.94 -2.76
CA VAL A 47 -28.99 10.21 -3.52
C VAL A 47 -27.75 11.02 -3.16
N LEU A 48 -27.44 11.15 -1.86
CA LEU A 48 -26.24 11.86 -1.43
C LEU A 48 -24.96 11.13 -1.83
N LEU A 49 -24.94 9.80 -1.76
CA LEU A 49 -23.78 9.01 -2.20
C LEU A 49 -23.54 9.22 -3.71
N TYR A 50 -24.58 9.08 -4.54
CA TYR A 50 -24.45 9.31 -5.99
C TYR A 50 -24.20 10.78 -6.37
N TYR A 51 -24.61 11.72 -5.54
CA TYR A 51 -24.24 13.14 -5.72
C TYR A 51 -22.72 13.32 -5.63
N HIS A 52 -22.06 12.62 -4.70
CA HIS A 52 -20.61 12.72 -4.55
C HIS A 52 -19.82 11.92 -5.60
N PHE A 53 -20.30 10.73 -5.95
CA PHE A 53 -19.49 9.76 -6.71
C PHE A 53 -20.12 9.33 -8.05
N GLN A 54 -21.34 9.78 -8.36
CA GLN A 54 -22.09 9.50 -9.58
C GLN A 54 -22.48 8.01 -9.75
N ASN A 55 -21.54 7.07 -9.61
CA ASN A 55 -21.76 5.63 -9.73
C ASN A 55 -20.82 4.83 -8.84
N LYS A 56 -20.98 3.51 -8.82
CA LYS A 56 -20.15 2.57 -8.05
C LYS A 56 -18.71 2.55 -8.53
N GLU A 57 -18.51 2.65 -9.84
CA GLU A 57 -17.20 2.62 -10.48
C GLU A 57 -16.36 3.83 -10.08
N ASN A 58 -16.90 5.03 -10.12
CA ASN A 58 -16.22 6.25 -9.70
C ASN A 58 -15.86 6.23 -8.20
N LEU A 59 -16.78 5.72 -7.36
CA LEU A 59 -16.49 5.53 -5.93
C LEU A 59 -15.34 4.55 -5.74
N PHE A 60 -15.33 3.44 -6.46
CA PHE A 60 -14.29 2.44 -6.40
C PHE A 60 -12.94 2.99 -6.89
N THR A 61 -12.94 3.67 -8.03
CA THR A 61 -11.74 4.31 -8.59
C THR A 61 -11.12 5.31 -7.60
N GLU A 62 -11.94 6.13 -6.93
CA GLU A 62 -11.44 7.08 -5.94
C GLU A 62 -10.86 6.38 -4.70
N VAL A 63 -11.49 5.28 -4.24
CA VAL A 63 -10.95 4.45 -3.15
C VAL A 63 -9.62 3.80 -3.57
N LEU A 64 -9.57 3.20 -4.76
CA LEU A 64 -8.39 2.54 -5.28
C LEU A 64 -7.23 3.52 -5.46
N GLN A 65 -7.50 4.68 -6.05
CA GLN A 65 -6.51 5.74 -6.23
C GLN A 65 -5.89 6.16 -4.90
N ARG A 66 -6.70 6.41 -3.87
CA ARG A 66 -6.20 6.75 -2.52
C ARG A 66 -5.33 5.65 -1.93
N LYS A 67 -5.70 4.39 -2.15
CA LYS A 67 -4.91 3.25 -1.64
C LYS A 67 -3.58 3.10 -2.35
N ILE A 68 -3.57 3.31 -3.64
CA ILE A 68 -2.33 3.33 -4.42
C ILE A 68 -1.46 4.51 -3.98
N GLU A 69 -2.03 5.69 -3.77
CA GLU A 69 -1.29 6.85 -3.24
C GLU A 69 -0.66 6.57 -1.87
N GLN A 70 -1.42 5.98 -0.95
CA GLN A 70 -0.89 5.57 0.36
C GLN A 70 0.23 4.52 0.22
N PHE A 71 0.04 3.54 -0.66
CA PHE A 71 1.07 2.55 -0.95
C PHE A 71 2.32 3.20 -1.54
N ILE A 72 2.16 4.10 -2.51
CA ILE A 72 3.25 4.85 -3.13
C ILE A 72 4.03 5.64 -2.08
N GLN A 73 3.34 6.37 -1.23
CA GLN A 73 3.98 7.12 -0.14
C GLN A 73 4.76 6.21 0.81
N SER A 74 4.34 4.95 0.96
CA SER A 74 5.06 3.97 1.78
C SER A 74 6.38 3.47 1.19
N VAL A 75 6.54 3.60 -0.12
CA VAL A 75 7.78 3.24 -0.85
C VAL A 75 8.61 4.46 -1.26
N LEU A 76 8.16 5.66 -0.90
CA LEU A 76 8.93 6.89 -1.06
C LEU A 76 9.77 7.14 0.20
N PRO A 77 10.99 7.66 0.08
CA PRO A 77 11.78 8.10 1.23
C PRO A 77 10.99 9.13 2.04
N SER A 78 11.01 9.00 3.36
CA SER A 78 10.44 10.02 4.25
C SER A 78 11.24 11.31 4.16
N GLU A 79 10.58 12.46 4.38
CA GLU A 79 11.29 13.73 4.56
C GLU A 79 12.28 13.58 5.72
N GLY A 80 13.50 14.06 5.54
CA GLY A 80 14.56 14.00 6.55
C GLY A 80 15.51 12.79 6.47
N THR A 81 15.32 11.87 5.53
CA THR A 81 16.25 10.75 5.28
C THR A 81 17.43 11.13 4.39
N GLU A 82 17.49 12.38 3.93
CA GLU A 82 18.53 12.88 3.01
C GLU A 82 19.95 12.74 3.53
N ASN A 83 20.15 12.63 4.84
CA ASN A 83 21.44 12.49 5.50
C ASN A 83 21.81 11.04 5.88
N LEU A 84 20.95 10.05 5.58
CA LEU A 84 21.25 8.65 5.86
C LEU A 84 22.05 8.03 4.71
N HIS A 85 22.89 7.04 5.05
CA HIS A 85 23.52 6.21 4.02
C HIS A 85 22.45 5.45 3.22
N PHE A 86 22.74 5.14 1.94
CA PHE A 86 21.81 4.48 1.04
C PHE A 86 21.15 3.25 1.65
N MET A 87 21.94 2.37 2.30
CA MET A 87 21.40 1.14 2.91
C MET A 87 20.46 1.41 4.09
N GLU A 88 20.72 2.43 4.91
CA GLU A 88 19.85 2.85 6.02
C GLU A 88 18.53 3.43 5.49
N ASN A 89 18.59 4.20 4.40
CA ASN A 89 17.41 4.69 3.69
C ASN A 89 16.57 3.54 3.14
N LEU A 90 17.23 2.53 2.57
CA LEU A 90 16.58 1.34 2.03
C LEU A 90 15.91 0.52 3.13
N ASP A 91 16.55 0.31 4.27
CA ASP A 91 15.97 -0.38 5.43
C ASP A 91 14.73 0.33 5.96
N THR A 92 14.80 1.66 6.02
CA THR A 92 13.66 2.51 6.41
C THR A 92 12.49 2.32 5.44
N LEU A 93 12.76 2.34 4.14
CA LEU A 93 11.77 2.15 3.08
C LEU A 93 11.12 0.75 3.16
N ILE A 94 11.93 -0.32 3.29
CA ILE A 94 11.42 -1.69 3.41
C ILE A 94 10.53 -1.82 4.66
N THR A 95 10.99 -1.26 5.78
CA THR A 95 10.29 -1.30 7.06
C THR A 95 8.97 -0.53 7.01
N GLN A 96 8.96 0.67 6.46
CA GLN A 96 7.74 1.47 6.32
C GLN A 96 6.71 0.79 5.43
N ASN A 97 7.14 0.27 4.27
CA ASN A 97 6.27 -0.48 3.36
C ASN A 97 5.68 -1.72 4.06
N PHE A 98 6.50 -2.50 4.76
CA PHE A 98 6.05 -3.67 5.50
C PHE A 98 5.01 -3.31 6.57
N ASN A 99 5.29 -2.28 7.38
CA ASN A 99 4.42 -1.86 8.48
C ASN A 99 3.06 -1.34 7.98
N ILE A 100 3.04 -0.57 6.88
CA ILE A 100 1.78 -0.11 6.29
C ILE A 100 0.94 -1.30 5.80
N MET A 101 1.56 -2.28 5.14
CA MET A 101 0.87 -3.50 4.73
C MET A 101 0.41 -4.34 5.92
N ALA A 102 1.23 -4.48 6.98
CA ALA A 102 0.90 -5.22 8.18
C ALA A 102 -0.27 -4.60 8.97
N GLN A 103 -0.31 -3.27 9.04
CA GLN A 103 -1.41 -2.52 9.69
C GLN A 103 -2.68 -2.52 8.85
N ASN A 104 -2.55 -2.66 7.54
CA ASN A 104 -3.66 -2.61 6.61
C ASN A 104 -3.63 -3.79 5.61
N ALA A 105 -3.80 -5.01 6.12
CA ALA A 105 -3.81 -6.22 5.28
C ALA A 105 -4.90 -6.20 4.20
N MET A 106 -5.95 -5.37 4.37
CA MET A 106 -6.98 -5.16 3.37
C MET A 106 -6.46 -4.39 2.16
N LEU A 107 -5.52 -3.45 2.36
CA LEU A 107 -4.83 -2.79 1.25
C LEU A 107 -4.05 -3.79 0.39
N ALA A 108 -3.29 -4.70 1.01
CA ALA A 108 -2.56 -5.73 0.30
C ALA A 108 -3.49 -6.63 -0.54
N ARG A 109 -4.63 -7.04 0.03
CA ARG A 109 -5.65 -7.83 -0.68
C ARG A 109 -6.26 -7.08 -1.86
N LEU A 110 -6.64 -5.82 -1.63
CA LEU A 110 -7.22 -4.97 -2.67
C LEU A 110 -6.24 -4.80 -3.84
N LEU A 111 -4.98 -4.47 -3.56
CA LEU A 111 -3.97 -4.30 -4.59
C LEU A 111 -3.79 -5.57 -5.43
N VAL A 112 -3.70 -6.75 -4.79
CA VAL A 112 -3.52 -8.02 -5.51
C VAL A 112 -4.77 -8.37 -6.32
N HIS A 113 -5.97 -8.24 -5.73
CA HIS A 113 -7.22 -8.56 -6.42
C HIS A 113 -7.45 -7.66 -7.65
N GLU A 114 -7.24 -6.35 -7.50
CA GLU A 114 -7.53 -5.39 -8.58
C GLU A 114 -6.45 -5.36 -9.66
N THR A 115 -5.23 -5.85 -9.37
CA THR A 115 -4.20 -6.05 -10.39
C THR A 115 -4.67 -7.03 -11.48
N GLU A 116 -5.48 -8.01 -11.12
CA GLU A 116 -6.06 -8.97 -12.08
C GLU A 116 -7.26 -8.39 -12.83
N GLN A 117 -8.07 -7.55 -12.17
CA GLN A 117 -9.33 -7.07 -12.70
C GLN A 117 -9.20 -5.78 -13.52
N MET A 118 -8.31 -4.89 -13.11
CA MET A 118 -8.15 -3.54 -13.68
C MET A 118 -6.67 -3.17 -13.86
N PRO A 119 -5.89 -3.96 -14.63
CA PRO A 119 -4.44 -3.74 -14.77
C PRO A 119 -4.12 -2.36 -15.36
N ASP A 120 -4.90 -1.90 -16.35
CA ASP A 120 -4.67 -0.61 -17.02
C ASP A 120 -4.85 0.57 -16.06
N LEU A 121 -5.90 0.54 -15.22
CA LEU A 121 -6.15 1.58 -14.21
C LEU A 121 -5.01 1.66 -13.19
N LEU A 122 -4.51 0.51 -12.73
CA LEU A 122 -3.36 0.46 -11.83
C LEU A 122 -2.09 1.00 -12.48
N CYS A 123 -1.83 0.60 -13.73
CA CYS A 123 -0.69 1.10 -14.50
C CYS A 123 -0.75 2.61 -14.70
N ASP A 124 -1.91 3.18 -15.05
CA ASP A 124 -2.09 4.61 -15.25
C ASP A 124 -1.84 5.42 -13.97
N ILE A 125 -2.39 4.96 -12.84
CA ILE A 125 -2.19 5.62 -11.55
C ILE A 125 -0.72 5.53 -11.13
N ALA A 126 -0.13 4.33 -11.23
CA ALA A 126 1.26 4.11 -10.90
C ALA A 126 2.18 4.96 -11.79
N HIS A 127 1.98 4.98 -13.10
CA HIS A 127 2.83 5.72 -14.03
C HIS A 127 2.83 7.22 -13.76
N LYS A 128 1.65 7.82 -13.51
CA LYS A 128 1.54 9.25 -13.19
C LYS A 128 2.30 9.66 -11.94
N GLN A 129 2.36 8.78 -10.94
CA GLN A 129 2.94 9.11 -9.65
C GLN A 129 4.38 8.64 -9.47
N TYR A 130 4.78 7.56 -10.17
CA TYR A 130 6.09 6.92 -9.95
C TYR A 130 7.20 7.33 -10.89
N SER A 131 6.92 7.81 -12.11
CA SER A 131 7.96 8.02 -13.13
C SER A 131 9.12 8.88 -12.62
N GLY A 132 8.83 9.96 -11.92
CA GLY A 132 9.85 10.83 -11.35
C GLY A 132 10.61 10.21 -10.16
N TYR A 133 9.96 9.36 -9.39
CA TYR A 133 10.61 8.67 -8.27
C TYR A 133 11.55 7.57 -8.75
N LEU A 134 11.10 6.72 -9.68
CA LEU A 134 11.92 5.65 -10.25
C LEU A 134 13.18 6.21 -10.91
N ALA A 135 13.07 7.34 -11.62
CA ALA A 135 14.24 7.99 -12.22
C ALA A 135 15.25 8.47 -11.16
N ARG A 136 14.79 9.06 -10.04
CA ARG A 136 15.68 9.46 -8.94
C ARG A 136 16.30 8.25 -8.23
N LEU A 137 15.51 7.20 -7.99
CA LEU A 137 16.02 5.96 -7.39
C LEU A 137 17.08 5.32 -8.30
N GLN A 138 16.82 5.23 -9.62
CA GLN A 138 17.80 4.70 -10.56
C GLN A 138 19.11 5.49 -10.53
N HIS A 139 19.01 6.81 -10.55
CA HIS A 139 20.22 7.65 -10.44
C HIS A 139 21.01 7.42 -9.16
N THR A 140 20.32 7.18 -8.03
CA THR A 140 20.98 6.83 -6.76
C THR A 140 21.65 5.46 -6.85
N LEU A 141 20.96 4.46 -7.40
CA LEU A 141 21.51 3.12 -7.60
C LEU A 141 22.75 3.12 -8.52
N ASP A 142 22.72 3.93 -9.58
CA ASP A 142 23.87 4.08 -10.49
C ASP A 142 25.08 4.64 -9.76
N LYS A 143 24.90 5.68 -8.93
CA LYS A 143 25.98 6.25 -8.10
C LYS A 143 26.55 5.25 -7.10
N GLU A 144 25.69 4.48 -6.42
CA GLU A 144 26.15 3.47 -5.47
C GLU A 144 26.88 2.31 -6.17
N THR A 145 26.46 2.00 -7.39
CA THR A 145 27.12 1.00 -8.25
C THR A 145 28.49 1.50 -8.71
N GLU A 146 28.60 2.75 -9.16
CA GLU A 146 29.89 3.38 -9.55
C GLU A 146 30.85 3.48 -8.37
N ALA A 147 30.34 3.72 -7.16
CA ALA A 147 31.12 3.73 -5.92
C ALA A 147 31.53 2.31 -5.46
N GLY A 148 31.01 1.25 -6.10
CA GLY A 148 31.29 -0.14 -5.73
C GLY A 148 30.58 -0.63 -4.47
N ASN A 149 29.59 0.11 -3.98
CA ASN A 149 28.83 -0.23 -2.76
C ASN A 149 27.76 -1.28 -3.02
N ILE A 150 27.21 -1.33 -4.25
CA ILE A 150 26.22 -2.31 -4.67
C ILE A 150 26.52 -2.85 -6.08
N VAL A 151 25.89 -3.97 -6.43
CA VAL A 151 25.92 -4.50 -7.80
C VAL A 151 24.92 -3.76 -8.69
N PRO A 152 25.14 -3.69 -10.01
CA PRO A 152 24.19 -3.05 -10.94
C PRO A 152 22.77 -3.55 -10.74
N THR A 153 21.86 -2.63 -10.45
CA THR A 153 20.48 -2.94 -10.10
C THR A 153 19.51 -1.95 -10.76
N ASN A 154 18.40 -2.49 -11.25
CA ASN A 154 17.32 -1.70 -11.82
C ASN A 154 16.32 -1.29 -10.71
N ALA A 155 15.93 -0.02 -10.69
CA ALA A 155 15.04 0.56 -9.68
C ALA A 155 13.65 -0.12 -9.67
N GLU A 156 13.06 -0.40 -10.84
CA GLU A 156 11.76 -1.07 -10.95
C GLU A 156 11.82 -2.49 -10.36
N ARG A 157 12.90 -3.21 -10.68
CA ARG A 157 13.13 -4.56 -10.14
C ARG A 157 13.28 -4.56 -8.63
N LEU A 158 14.02 -3.59 -8.08
CA LEU A 158 14.19 -3.45 -6.63
C LEU A 158 12.86 -3.19 -5.94
N ILE A 159 12.08 -2.21 -6.41
CA ILE A 159 10.75 -1.90 -5.86
C ILE A 159 9.81 -3.10 -5.97
N LEU A 160 9.76 -3.76 -7.12
CA LEU A 160 8.93 -4.96 -7.31
C LEU A 160 9.32 -6.07 -6.32
N THR A 161 10.63 -6.26 -6.08
CA THR A 161 11.12 -7.25 -5.12
C THR A 161 10.68 -6.91 -3.69
N ILE A 162 10.85 -5.65 -3.26
CA ILE A 162 10.41 -5.18 -1.94
C ILE A 162 8.91 -5.39 -1.76
N CYS A 163 8.11 -4.94 -2.73
CA CYS A 163 6.65 -5.06 -2.68
C CYS A 163 6.19 -6.52 -2.65
N SER A 164 6.76 -7.37 -3.49
CA SER A 164 6.41 -8.80 -3.56
C SER A 164 6.71 -9.53 -2.26
N LEU A 165 7.87 -9.29 -1.66
CA LEU A 165 8.25 -9.90 -0.39
C LEU A 165 7.35 -9.43 0.76
N ASN A 166 7.05 -8.15 0.82
CA ASN A 166 6.25 -7.56 1.89
C ASN A 166 4.76 -7.90 1.76
N ILE A 167 4.16 -7.72 0.59
CA ILE A 167 2.73 -8.00 0.35
C ILE A 167 2.44 -9.47 0.57
N MET A 168 3.24 -10.36 -0.03
CA MET A 168 3.01 -11.79 0.08
C MET A 168 3.20 -12.31 1.51
N ALA A 169 4.20 -11.78 2.23
CA ALA A 169 4.37 -12.10 3.64
C ALA A 169 3.11 -11.80 4.46
N ILE A 170 2.49 -10.63 4.27
CA ILE A 170 1.29 -10.20 5.00
C ILE A 170 0.06 -11.02 4.60
N LEU A 171 -0.11 -11.32 3.32
CA LEU A 171 -1.27 -12.09 2.84
C LEU A 171 -1.27 -13.55 3.31
N VAL A 172 -0.09 -14.17 3.36
CA VAL A 172 0.05 -15.59 3.71
C VAL A 172 0.27 -15.79 5.22
N MET A 173 0.63 -14.73 5.96
CA MET A 173 0.92 -14.78 7.40
C MET A 173 -0.12 -15.54 8.23
N PRO A 174 -1.44 -15.30 8.08
CA PRO A 174 -2.44 -16.01 8.88
C PRO A 174 -2.44 -17.54 8.67
N ALA A 175 -2.08 -17.99 7.46
CA ALA A 175 -1.99 -19.42 7.17
C ALA A 175 -0.70 -20.01 7.76
N ILE A 176 0.41 -19.28 7.69
CA ILE A 176 1.70 -19.71 8.26
C ILE A 176 1.62 -19.76 9.77
N GLU A 177 1.02 -18.77 10.44
CA GLU A 177 0.85 -18.74 11.90
C GLU A 177 0.17 -20.01 12.41
N ASN A 178 -0.84 -20.52 11.70
CA ASN A 178 -1.55 -21.75 12.05
C ASN A 178 -0.72 -23.04 11.87
N LEU A 179 0.37 -22.98 11.12
CA LEU A 179 1.29 -24.10 10.89
C LEU A 179 2.45 -24.12 11.89
N LEU A 180 2.66 -23.02 12.62
CA LEU A 180 3.72 -22.93 13.62
C LEU A 180 3.32 -23.62 14.92
N PRO A 181 4.28 -24.14 15.71
CA PRO A 181 4.02 -24.60 17.07
C PRO A 181 3.37 -23.47 17.91
N GLU A 182 2.47 -23.82 18.83
CA GLU A 182 1.74 -22.84 19.67
C GLU A 182 2.65 -21.82 20.35
N GLN A 183 3.85 -22.22 20.77
CA GLN A 183 4.84 -21.36 21.43
C GLN A 183 5.42 -20.28 20.48
N GLU A 184 5.32 -20.48 19.17
CA GLU A 184 5.80 -19.57 18.13
C GLU A 184 4.67 -18.76 17.48
N GLN A 185 3.42 -18.98 17.86
CA GLN A 185 2.23 -18.31 17.29
C GLN A 185 2.05 -16.85 17.76
N ASN A 186 3.15 -16.13 17.96
CA ASN A 186 3.10 -14.71 18.26
C ASN A 186 3.24 -13.91 16.97
N ARG A 187 2.12 -13.38 16.46
CA ARG A 187 2.04 -12.64 15.20
C ARG A 187 3.08 -11.53 15.10
N GLN A 188 3.29 -10.75 16.16
CA GLN A 188 4.26 -9.65 16.14
C GLN A 188 5.69 -10.18 15.98
N LYS A 189 6.05 -11.26 16.67
CA LYS A 189 7.37 -11.87 16.54
C LYS A 189 7.59 -12.47 15.15
N VAL A 190 6.56 -13.14 14.61
CA VAL A 190 6.63 -13.72 13.25
C VAL A 190 6.78 -12.62 12.20
N GLN A 191 6.03 -11.52 12.31
CA GLN A 191 6.14 -10.37 11.42
C GLN A 191 7.51 -9.70 11.52
N GLN A 192 8.02 -9.47 12.73
CA GLN A 192 9.33 -8.87 12.95
C GLN A 192 10.45 -9.74 12.35
N ARG A 193 10.44 -11.04 12.61
CA ARG A 193 11.40 -11.98 12.02
C ARG A 193 11.36 -11.95 10.49
N ARG A 194 10.15 -11.92 9.90
CA ARG A 194 9.99 -11.87 8.46
C ARG A 194 10.51 -10.56 7.87
N LEU A 195 10.26 -9.44 8.52
CA LEU A 195 10.82 -8.16 8.10
C LEU A 195 12.36 -8.18 8.07
N GLU A 196 12.99 -8.70 9.13
CA GLU A 196 14.44 -8.83 9.22
C GLU A 196 15.00 -9.76 8.13
N GLU A 197 14.28 -10.84 7.80
CA GLU A 197 14.63 -11.74 6.69
C GLU A 197 14.53 -11.04 5.35
N ASN A 198 13.47 -10.25 5.11
CA ASN A 198 13.29 -9.48 3.87
C ASN A 198 14.43 -8.47 3.69
N ILE A 199 14.79 -7.72 4.74
CA ILE A 199 15.91 -6.77 4.72
C ILE A 199 17.20 -7.50 4.37
N ARG A 200 17.54 -8.58 5.07
CA ARG A 200 18.77 -9.35 4.79
C ARG A 200 18.80 -9.90 3.36
N TYR A 201 17.67 -10.36 2.86
CA TYR A 201 17.58 -10.87 1.49
C TYR A 201 17.84 -9.77 0.46
N ILE A 202 17.24 -8.60 0.63
CA ILE A 202 17.42 -7.45 -0.26
C ILE A 202 18.87 -6.95 -0.22
N HIS A 203 19.49 -6.86 0.97
CA HIS A 203 20.90 -6.53 1.12
C HIS A 203 21.79 -7.53 0.37
N GLY A 204 21.52 -8.83 0.51
CA GLY A 204 22.24 -9.88 -0.22
C GLY A 204 22.14 -9.71 -1.74
N LEU A 205 20.94 -9.39 -2.26
CA LEU A 205 20.76 -9.13 -3.69
C LEU A 205 21.57 -7.93 -4.19
N LEU A 206 21.69 -6.88 -3.38
CA LEU A 206 22.41 -5.65 -3.74
C LEU A 206 23.92 -5.79 -3.61
N THR A 207 24.40 -6.62 -2.68
CA THR A 207 25.85 -6.74 -2.44
C THR A 207 26.50 -7.89 -3.19
N THR A 208 25.78 -8.98 -3.45
CA THR A 208 26.36 -10.18 -4.10
C THR A 208 25.79 -10.46 -5.49
N GLY A 209 24.68 -9.83 -5.84
CA GLY A 209 23.94 -10.12 -7.06
C GLY A 209 23.22 -11.49 -7.00
N ILE A 210 22.35 -11.71 -7.97
CA ILE A 210 21.81 -13.07 -8.25
C ILE A 210 22.83 -13.77 -9.15
N LYS A 211 23.53 -14.76 -8.61
CA LYS A 211 24.33 -15.66 -9.44
C LYS A 211 23.45 -16.65 -10.16
#